data_3025a1415bf8c5aae54312929e02d926
#
_entry.id   3025a1415bf8c5aae54312929e02d926
#
_cell.length_a   1.000
_cell.length_b   1.000
_cell.length_c   1.000
_cell.angle_alpha   90.00
_cell.angle_beta   90.00
_cell.angle_gamma   90.00
#
_symmetry.space_group_name_H-M   'P 1'
#
loop_
_entity.id
_entity.type
_entity.pdbx_description
1 polymer ?
#
loop_
_entity_poly.entity_id
_entity_poly.type
_entity_poly.pdbx_seq_one_letter_code
_entity_poly.pdbx_strand_id
1 'polypeptide(L)'
;MPTARVSAVTQLQSEPDSRTDKLSKYWNKLINDIEPYVAGEQPKPGQKVIKLNTNENPYPPSPKVKEALDRFNLADLRLYPDTNSTIVMKAAAKFDGVSEKNIFCGNGSDEVLAIAFQTFFEKKALTGLPVLMPDYSYSFYPVFSEFYDIRRKTIALKEDFRLDPDDYIGVPNCGIVFANPNAPTSRAIAVSDIERIAAANPDSVVIVDEAYVAFEEKYESAVSLIGKYDNICVIRTLSKAFSLAGIRLGYAVGSEELIEGLKRARDSFNSYPVDRLAQTVAEAALLDVDYYNETRAKIIATRERAAKELKESGFTMPPSSANFLYAKPPVDCGTLYQNLRNKGILVRYFNKPVLNEYLRITIGTDEEMAELIKAIKEEVQNAENS
;
A
#
# COMPACT_ATOMS: atom_id res chain seq x y z
N MET A 1 63.61 0.54 -8.70
CA MET A 1 62.29 0.90 -9.23
C MET A 1 61.29 -0.21 -8.91
N PRO A 2 60.34 -0.01 -8.01
CA PRO A 2 59.15 -0.87 -7.97
C PRO A 2 57.95 -0.07 -8.37
N THR A 3 57.22 -0.59 -9.32
CA THR A 3 55.98 -0.12 -9.88
C THR A 3 54.83 -0.30 -8.89
N ALA A 4 54.21 0.79 -8.47
CA ALA A 4 52.99 0.81 -7.69
C ALA A 4 51.81 0.33 -8.55
N ARG A 5 51.14 -0.75 -8.15
CA ARG A 5 49.80 -1.12 -8.62
C ARG A 5 48.76 -0.28 -7.89
N VAL A 6 48.18 0.66 -8.59
CA VAL A 6 46.94 1.34 -8.17
C VAL A 6 45.79 0.40 -8.45
N SER A 7 45.13 -0.07 -7.39
CA SER A 7 43.88 -0.81 -7.48
C SER A 7 42.77 0.17 -7.82
N ALA A 8 42.23 0.04 -9.02
CA ALA A 8 41.02 0.74 -9.41
C ALA A 8 39.82 0.17 -8.62
N VAL A 9 39.34 0.93 -7.64
CA VAL A 9 38.01 0.74 -7.06
C VAL A 9 37.02 1.18 -8.12
N THR A 10 36.43 0.22 -8.82
CA THR A 10 35.33 0.48 -9.74
C THR A 10 34.12 0.89 -8.93
N GLN A 11 33.86 2.18 -8.87
CA GLN A 11 32.57 2.72 -8.45
C GLN A 11 31.51 2.18 -9.42
N LEU A 12 30.73 1.21 -8.99
CA LEU A 12 29.44 0.88 -9.60
C LEU A 12 28.48 2.03 -9.27
N GLN A 13 28.60 3.12 -10.02
CA GLN A 13 27.51 4.08 -10.17
C GLN A 13 26.33 3.27 -10.71
N SER A 14 25.22 3.26 -9.98
CA SER A 14 23.92 2.95 -10.57
C SER A 14 23.80 3.86 -11.80
N GLU A 15 23.80 3.28 -13.00
CA GLU A 15 23.53 4.05 -14.20
C GLU A 15 22.24 4.84 -13.97
N PRO A 16 22.21 6.15 -14.17
CA PRO A 16 20.97 6.88 -14.23
C PRO A 16 20.16 6.22 -15.33
N ASP A 17 18.91 5.90 -15.01
CA ASP A 17 17.93 5.32 -15.93
C ASP A 17 17.95 6.19 -17.21
N SER A 18 18.61 5.69 -18.24
CA SER A 18 18.84 6.40 -19.51
C SER A 18 17.57 6.49 -20.37
N ARG A 19 16.40 6.57 -19.70
CA ARG A 19 15.14 6.98 -20.31
C ARG A 19 15.13 8.50 -20.53
N THR A 20 16.23 9.04 -21.06
CA THR A 20 16.31 10.42 -21.52
C THR A 20 15.63 10.55 -22.89
N ASP A 21 14.43 11.14 -22.88
CA ASP A 21 14.10 12.29 -23.68
C ASP A 21 13.97 12.14 -25.20
N LYS A 22 13.52 11.00 -25.72
CA LYS A 22 12.82 11.06 -26.99
C LYS A 22 11.33 10.84 -26.77
N LEU A 23 10.58 11.95 -26.59
CA LEU A 23 9.14 11.93 -26.68
C LEU A 23 8.73 11.11 -27.90
N SER A 24 8.02 10.00 -27.68
CA SER A 24 7.59 9.16 -28.80
C SER A 24 6.51 9.89 -29.61
N LYS A 25 6.69 10.01 -30.90
CA LYS A 25 5.66 10.55 -31.81
C LYS A 25 4.38 9.69 -31.84
N TYR A 26 4.45 8.45 -31.33
CA TYR A 26 3.33 7.51 -31.30
C TYR A 26 2.56 7.52 -29.98
N TRP A 27 3.10 8.19 -28.95
CA TRP A 27 2.45 8.24 -27.64
C TRP A 27 1.58 9.49 -27.51
N ASN A 28 0.51 9.35 -26.74
CA ASN A 28 -0.24 10.50 -26.26
C ASN A 28 0.69 11.42 -25.46
N LYS A 29 0.52 12.74 -25.60
CA LYS A 29 1.33 13.75 -24.89
C LYS A 29 1.36 13.50 -23.38
N LEU A 30 0.20 13.18 -22.78
CA LEU A 30 0.09 12.90 -21.36
C LEU A 30 1.01 11.72 -20.93
N ILE A 31 1.09 10.67 -21.73
CA ILE A 31 1.94 9.50 -21.43
C ILE A 31 3.43 9.82 -21.52
N ASN A 32 3.80 10.79 -22.35
CA ASN A 32 5.19 11.26 -22.42
C ASN A 32 5.61 12.04 -21.15
N ASP A 33 4.66 12.68 -20.48
CA ASP A 33 4.91 13.57 -19.33
C ASP A 33 4.80 12.84 -17.96
N ILE A 34 4.25 11.59 -17.93
CA ILE A 34 4.03 10.84 -16.69
C ILE A 34 5.31 10.15 -16.25
N GLU A 35 5.67 10.32 -14.97
CA GLU A 35 6.62 9.47 -14.27
C GLU A 35 5.89 8.24 -13.69
N PRO A 36 6.10 7.03 -14.23
CA PRO A 36 5.42 5.84 -13.74
C PRO A 36 5.92 5.45 -12.35
N TYR A 37 5.06 4.76 -11.61
CA TYR A 37 5.44 4.19 -10.32
C TYR A 37 6.61 3.19 -10.45
N VAL A 38 7.58 3.30 -9.55
CA VAL A 38 8.71 2.37 -9.46
C VAL A 38 8.46 1.36 -8.35
N ALA A 39 8.25 0.11 -8.74
CA ALA A 39 8.04 -0.99 -7.80
C ALA A 39 9.27 -1.23 -6.90
N GLY A 40 9.05 -1.85 -5.74
CA GLY A 40 10.14 -2.31 -4.87
C GLY A 40 10.97 -3.41 -5.55
N GLU A 41 12.26 -3.47 -5.21
CA GLU A 41 13.17 -4.50 -5.72
C GLU A 41 12.62 -5.90 -5.46
N GLN A 42 12.67 -6.76 -6.49
CA GLN A 42 12.33 -8.16 -6.37
C GLN A 42 13.63 -9.01 -6.42
N PRO A 43 13.76 -10.06 -5.57
CA PRO A 43 14.90 -10.94 -5.62
C PRO A 43 14.96 -11.69 -6.94
N LYS A 44 16.18 -11.97 -7.42
CA LYS A 44 16.36 -12.81 -8.60
C LYS A 44 15.98 -14.27 -8.28
N PRO A 45 15.50 -15.05 -9.27
CA PRO A 45 15.22 -16.47 -9.06
C PRO A 45 16.42 -17.21 -8.44
N GLY A 46 16.18 -17.94 -7.34
CA GLY A 46 17.22 -18.68 -6.61
C GLY A 46 18.05 -17.86 -5.62
N GLN A 47 17.89 -16.56 -5.56
CA GLN A 47 18.55 -15.72 -4.56
C GLN A 47 17.86 -15.89 -3.19
N LYS A 48 18.61 -16.33 -2.19
CA LYS A 48 18.14 -16.37 -0.80
C LYS A 48 18.31 -14.97 -0.19
N VAL A 49 17.20 -14.36 0.17
CA VAL A 49 17.17 -13.04 0.82
C VAL A 49 16.10 -13.02 1.90
N ILE A 50 16.29 -12.17 2.90
CA ILE A 50 15.23 -11.77 3.83
C ILE A 50 14.52 -10.56 3.20
N LYS A 51 13.27 -10.76 2.76
CA LYS A 51 12.52 -9.79 1.96
C LYS A 51 11.56 -8.96 2.82
N LEU A 52 12.01 -7.79 3.26
CA LEU A 52 11.28 -6.88 4.15
C LEU A 52 11.01 -5.50 3.50
N ASN A 53 10.75 -5.46 2.19
CA ASN A 53 10.69 -4.20 1.44
C ASN A 53 9.34 -3.87 0.79
N THR A 54 8.39 -4.83 0.69
CA THR A 54 7.12 -4.63 -0.06
C THR A 54 5.86 -4.88 0.78
N ASN A 55 6.00 -4.95 2.11
CA ASN A 55 4.89 -5.09 3.06
C ASN A 55 4.03 -6.34 2.79
N GLU A 56 4.66 -7.43 2.37
CA GLU A 56 4.01 -8.72 2.26
C GLU A 56 3.81 -9.35 3.64
N ASN A 57 2.83 -10.23 3.76
CA ASN A 57 2.62 -11.01 4.97
C ASN A 57 3.66 -12.13 5.03
N PRO A 58 4.39 -12.34 6.15
CA PRO A 58 5.40 -13.39 6.25
C PRO A 58 4.79 -14.80 6.40
N TYR A 59 3.50 -14.88 6.72
CA TYR A 59 2.80 -16.15 6.86
C TYR A 59 2.11 -16.54 5.55
N PRO A 60 1.96 -17.84 5.25
CA PRO A 60 1.24 -18.30 4.05
C PRO A 60 -0.24 -17.91 4.11
N PRO A 61 -0.98 -18.01 2.99
CA PRO A 61 -2.43 -17.89 2.99
C PRO A 61 -3.10 -18.94 3.89
N SER A 62 -4.35 -18.68 4.28
CA SER A 62 -5.17 -19.64 5.03
C SER A 62 -5.13 -21.05 4.41
N PRO A 63 -5.07 -22.13 5.22
CA PRO A 63 -5.21 -23.51 4.72
C PRO A 63 -6.49 -23.73 3.90
N LYS A 64 -7.57 -23.00 4.17
CA LYS A 64 -8.82 -23.06 3.38
C LYS A 64 -8.65 -22.61 1.94
N VAL A 65 -7.65 -21.76 1.67
CA VAL A 65 -7.29 -21.37 0.29
C VAL A 65 -6.78 -22.58 -0.49
N LYS A 66 -5.89 -23.39 0.13
CA LYS A 66 -5.44 -24.63 -0.50
C LYS A 66 -6.58 -25.59 -0.75
N GLU A 67 -7.46 -25.79 0.24
CA GLU A 67 -8.62 -26.66 0.08
C GLU A 67 -9.55 -26.21 -1.06
N ALA A 68 -9.73 -24.90 -1.22
CA ALA A 68 -10.53 -24.34 -2.30
C ALA A 68 -9.88 -24.58 -3.68
N LEU A 69 -8.56 -24.43 -3.78
CA LEU A 69 -7.80 -24.74 -5.00
C LEU A 69 -7.82 -26.24 -5.33
N ASP A 70 -7.69 -27.14 -4.34
CA ASP A 70 -7.74 -28.59 -4.56
C ASP A 70 -9.11 -29.04 -5.11
N ARG A 71 -10.18 -28.33 -4.80
CA ARG A 71 -11.56 -28.58 -5.32
C ARG A 71 -11.85 -27.87 -6.62
N PHE A 72 -11.00 -26.96 -7.07
CA PHE A 72 -11.23 -26.16 -8.25
C PHE A 72 -11.20 -27.04 -9.52
N ASN A 73 -12.25 -26.93 -10.35
CA ASN A 73 -12.28 -27.65 -11.62
C ASN A 73 -11.52 -26.87 -12.69
N LEU A 74 -10.32 -27.32 -13.07
CA LEU A 74 -9.50 -26.67 -14.08
C LEU A 74 -10.20 -26.52 -15.45
N ALA A 75 -11.18 -27.37 -15.78
CA ALA A 75 -11.93 -27.26 -17.01
C ALA A 75 -12.76 -25.96 -17.09
N ASP A 76 -13.07 -25.34 -15.93
CA ASP A 76 -13.83 -24.10 -15.87
C ASP A 76 -13.01 -22.87 -16.27
N LEU A 77 -11.67 -22.98 -16.36
CA LEU A 77 -10.81 -21.90 -16.85
C LEU A 77 -11.07 -21.50 -18.31
N ARG A 78 -11.76 -22.35 -19.10
CA ARG A 78 -12.22 -22.03 -20.44
C ARG A 78 -13.40 -21.04 -20.49
N LEU A 79 -14.01 -20.75 -19.35
CA LEU A 79 -15.19 -19.88 -19.24
C LEU A 79 -14.79 -18.54 -18.63
N TYR A 80 -15.41 -17.47 -19.09
CA TYR A 80 -15.28 -16.17 -18.42
C TYR A 80 -15.72 -16.25 -16.97
N PRO A 81 -15.09 -15.48 -16.06
CA PRO A 81 -15.52 -15.36 -14.66
C PRO A 81 -16.86 -14.62 -14.55
N ASP A 82 -17.45 -14.63 -13.35
CA ASP A 82 -18.53 -13.72 -13.00
C ASP A 82 -18.02 -12.26 -12.97
N THR A 83 -18.65 -11.41 -13.78
CA THR A 83 -18.30 -9.98 -13.90
C THR A 83 -18.34 -9.23 -12.58
N ASN A 84 -19.28 -9.55 -11.72
CA ASN A 84 -19.46 -8.90 -10.43
C ASN A 84 -18.63 -9.53 -9.32
N SER A 85 -17.97 -10.68 -9.58
CA SER A 85 -17.26 -11.44 -8.54
C SER A 85 -18.18 -11.74 -7.33
N THR A 86 -19.41 -12.19 -7.60
CA THR A 86 -20.50 -12.31 -6.60
C THR A 86 -20.09 -13.09 -5.36
N ILE A 87 -19.31 -14.17 -5.49
CA ILE A 87 -18.84 -14.96 -4.35
C ILE A 87 -17.92 -14.14 -3.44
N VAL A 88 -17.05 -13.30 -4.04
CA VAL A 88 -16.17 -12.40 -3.31
C VAL A 88 -16.96 -11.27 -2.66
N MET A 89 -17.91 -10.66 -3.40
CA MET A 89 -18.78 -9.61 -2.84
C MET A 89 -19.52 -10.09 -1.60
N LYS A 90 -20.09 -11.30 -1.64
CA LYS A 90 -20.79 -11.92 -0.49
C LYS A 90 -19.86 -12.15 0.69
N ALA A 91 -18.67 -12.69 0.43
CA ALA A 91 -17.68 -12.94 1.46
C ALA A 91 -17.15 -11.63 2.09
N ALA A 92 -16.85 -10.61 1.28
CA ALA A 92 -16.41 -9.29 1.73
C ALA A 92 -17.52 -8.56 2.52
N ALA A 93 -18.75 -8.59 2.04
CA ALA A 93 -19.89 -8.01 2.75
C ALA A 93 -20.10 -8.63 4.13
N LYS A 94 -19.98 -9.97 4.22
CA LYS A 94 -20.03 -10.69 5.49
C LYS A 94 -18.85 -10.33 6.41
N PHE A 95 -17.64 -10.22 5.86
CA PHE A 95 -16.44 -9.86 6.59
C PHE A 95 -16.51 -8.45 7.18
N ASP A 96 -16.97 -7.48 6.39
CA ASP A 96 -17.08 -6.06 6.79
C ASP A 96 -18.42 -5.70 7.46
N GLY A 97 -19.39 -6.62 7.51
CA GLY A 97 -20.71 -6.38 8.15
C GLY A 97 -21.61 -5.40 7.38
N VAL A 98 -21.50 -5.36 6.05
CA VAL A 98 -22.27 -4.48 5.17
C VAL A 98 -23.13 -5.27 4.17
N SER A 99 -23.96 -4.59 3.36
CA SER A 99 -24.70 -5.21 2.26
C SER A 99 -23.76 -5.55 1.08
N GLU A 100 -24.09 -6.62 0.34
CA GLU A 100 -23.41 -6.95 -0.93
C GLU A 100 -23.45 -5.78 -1.94
N LYS A 101 -24.47 -4.93 -1.88
CA LYS A 101 -24.60 -3.75 -2.72
C LYS A 101 -23.59 -2.64 -2.41
N ASN A 102 -22.97 -2.71 -1.24
CA ASN A 102 -21.92 -1.79 -0.83
C ASN A 102 -20.51 -2.23 -1.26
N ILE A 103 -20.37 -3.32 -2.01
CA ILE A 103 -19.09 -3.90 -2.40
C ILE A 103 -18.84 -3.81 -3.90
N PHE A 104 -17.62 -3.39 -4.27
CA PHE A 104 -17.09 -3.42 -5.63
C PHE A 104 -15.73 -4.12 -5.64
N CYS A 105 -15.53 -5.13 -6.51
CA CYS A 105 -14.28 -5.87 -6.62
C CYS A 105 -13.48 -5.47 -7.87
N GLY A 106 -12.14 -5.50 -7.75
CA GLY A 106 -11.20 -5.23 -8.85
C GLY A 106 -9.89 -6.01 -8.72
N ASN A 107 -9.06 -5.91 -9.74
CA ASN A 107 -7.77 -6.63 -9.84
C ASN A 107 -6.68 -5.95 -8.98
N GLY A 108 -6.81 -6.09 -7.67
CA GLY A 108 -6.01 -5.42 -6.65
C GLY A 108 -6.56 -4.04 -6.30
N SER A 109 -6.16 -3.53 -5.13
CA SER A 109 -6.53 -2.17 -4.71
C SER A 109 -6.03 -1.09 -5.66
N ASP A 110 -4.96 -1.34 -6.41
CA ASP A 110 -4.44 -0.39 -7.40
C ASP A 110 -5.43 -0.15 -8.53
N GLU A 111 -6.07 -1.21 -9.07
CA GLU A 111 -7.12 -1.07 -10.07
C GLU A 111 -8.37 -0.41 -9.47
N VAL A 112 -8.76 -0.80 -8.26
CA VAL A 112 -9.91 -0.19 -7.56
C VAL A 112 -9.69 1.30 -7.35
N LEU A 113 -8.50 1.71 -6.91
CA LEU A 113 -8.10 3.12 -6.76
C LEU A 113 -8.10 3.84 -8.12
N ALA A 114 -7.53 3.24 -9.16
CA ALA A 114 -7.50 3.82 -10.50
C ALA A 114 -8.92 4.10 -11.04
N ILE A 115 -9.83 3.13 -10.86
CA ILE A 115 -11.25 3.29 -11.21
C ILE A 115 -11.90 4.38 -10.35
N ALA A 116 -11.63 4.41 -9.04
CA ALA A 116 -12.18 5.43 -8.14
C ALA A 116 -11.73 6.84 -8.51
N PHE A 117 -10.44 7.04 -8.84
CA PHE A 117 -9.94 8.32 -9.33
C PHE A 117 -10.66 8.77 -10.62
N GLN A 118 -10.85 7.86 -11.56
CA GLN A 118 -11.55 8.14 -12.81
C GLN A 118 -13.03 8.43 -12.61
N THR A 119 -13.66 7.80 -11.62
CA THR A 119 -15.09 7.90 -11.36
C THR A 119 -15.46 9.15 -10.58
N PHE A 120 -14.67 9.49 -9.56
CA PHE A 120 -15.08 10.48 -8.55
C PHE A 120 -14.37 11.83 -8.69
N PHE A 121 -13.21 11.88 -9.35
CA PHE A 121 -12.44 13.11 -9.43
C PHE A 121 -12.45 13.68 -10.83
N GLU A 122 -12.82 14.94 -10.93
CA GLU A 122 -12.99 15.59 -12.22
C GLU A 122 -11.65 16.05 -12.83
N LYS A 123 -11.59 16.01 -14.16
CA LYS A 123 -10.44 16.51 -14.93
C LYS A 123 -10.26 18.01 -14.71
N LYS A 124 -9.01 18.47 -14.78
CA LYS A 124 -8.62 19.89 -14.63
C LYS A 124 -9.46 20.84 -15.49
N ALA A 125 -9.84 20.40 -16.69
CA ALA A 125 -10.60 21.22 -17.62
C ALA A 125 -12.05 21.47 -17.21
N LEU A 126 -12.62 20.62 -16.33
CA LEU A 126 -14.04 20.67 -15.96
C LEU A 126 -14.29 21.53 -14.72
N THR A 127 -13.52 21.32 -13.64
CA THR A 127 -13.81 22.01 -12.38
C THR A 127 -12.68 22.93 -11.91
N GLY A 128 -11.44 22.66 -12.30
CA GLY A 128 -10.28 23.38 -11.77
C GLY A 128 -9.98 23.16 -10.29
N LEU A 129 -10.86 22.46 -9.55
CA LEU A 129 -10.65 22.09 -8.15
C LEU A 129 -9.67 20.92 -8.03
N PRO A 130 -8.80 20.90 -7.00
CA PRO A 130 -7.87 19.81 -6.79
C PRO A 130 -8.49 18.66 -6.00
N VAL A 131 -7.99 17.43 -6.23
CA VAL A 131 -8.07 16.37 -5.22
C VAL A 131 -7.03 16.66 -4.13
N LEU A 132 -7.44 16.54 -2.86
CA LEU A 132 -6.54 16.71 -1.71
C LEU A 132 -5.93 15.35 -1.33
N MET A 133 -4.63 15.34 -1.04
CA MET A 133 -3.91 14.16 -0.56
C MET A 133 -2.74 14.56 0.34
N PRO A 134 -2.27 13.71 1.26
CA PRO A 134 -1.06 14.00 2.03
C PRO A 134 0.18 14.10 1.12
N ASP A 135 1.16 14.92 1.52
CA ASP A 135 2.44 15.09 0.80
C ASP A 135 3.28 13.80 0.79
N TYR A 136 3.30 13.07 1.89
CA TYR A 136 3.96 11.76 2.03
C TYR A 136 2.92 10.66 2.25
N SER A 137 2.45 10.06 1.16
CA SER A 137 1.47 8.98 1.18
C SER A 137 1.75 7.95 0.09
N TYR A 138 0.78 7.10 -0.24
CA TYR A 138 0.94 6.09 -1.27
C TYR A 138 1.26 6.74 -2.62
N SER A 139 2.40 6.37 -3.18
CA SER A 139 2.97 7.07 -4.33
C SER A 139 2.21 6.88 -5.65
N PHE A 140 1.19 6.03 -5.70
CA PHE A 140 0.28 5.94 -6.83
C PHE A 140 -0.74 7.09 -6.90
N TYR A 141 -1.10 7.73 -5.79
CA TYR A 141 -2.08 8.83 -5.84
C TYR A 141 -1.65 9.98 -6.77
N PRO A 142 -0.41 10.50 -6.69
CA PRO A 142 0.07 11.48 -7.67
C PRO A 142 0.08 10.93 -9.10
N VAL A 143 0.48 9.66 -9.30
CA VAL A 143 0.52 9.02 -10.61
C VAL A 143 -0.88 8.93 -11.23
N PHE A 144 -1.90 8.52 -10.45
CA PHE A 144 -3.29 8.49 -10.94
C PHE A 144 -3.79 9.91 -11.25
N SER A 145 -3.44 10.91 -10.43
CA SER A 145 -3.83 12.30 -10.71
C SER A 145 -3.26 12.78 -12.03
N GLU A 146 -2.01 12.46 -12.33
CA GLU A 146 -1.38 12.80 -13.62
C GLU A 146 -1.98 12.00 -14.77
N PHE A 147 -2.17 10.69 -14.59
CA PHE A 147 -2.69 9.79 -15.62
C PHE A 147 -4.11 10.16 -16.06
N TYR A 148 -4.96 10.62 -15.14
CA TYR A 148 -6.33 11.04 -15.45
C TYR A 148 -6.51 12.54 -15.66
N ASP A 149 -5.42 13.31 -15.71
CA ASP A 149 -5.42 14.76 -15.84
C ASP A 149 -6.25 15.48 -14.76
N ILE A 150 -6.10 15.02 -13.51
CA ILE A 150 -6.75 15.58 -12.32
C ILE A 150 -5.78 16.55 -11.65
N ARG A 151 -6.26 17.73 -11.25
CA ARG A 151 -5.46 18.65 -10.42
C ARG A 151 -5.33 18.08 -9.02
N ARG A 152 -4.12 18.07 -8.46
CA ARG A 152 -3.88 17.68 -7.06
C ARG A 152 -3.38 18.86 -6.24
N LYS A 153 -3.67 18.81 -4.93
CA LYS A 153 -3.07 19.66 -3.90
C LYS A 153 -2.61 18.76 -2.76
N THR A 154 -1.33 18.81 -2.46
CA THR A 154 -0.77 18.11 -1.32
C THR A 154 -0.97 18.90 -0.04
N ILE A 155 -1.33 18.19 1.02
CA ILE A 155 -1.50 18.71 2.39
C ILE A 155 -0.34 18.16 3.23
N ALA A 156 0.41 19.03 3.87
CA ALA A 156 1.56 18.63 4.66
C ALA A 156 1.13 17.81 5.88
N LEU A 157 1.80 16.69 6.12
CA LEU A 157 1.69 15.98 7.39
C LEU A 157 2.34 16.79 8.51
N LYS A 158 1.90 16.59 9.74
CA LYS A 158 2.55 17.19 10.93
C LYS A 158 3.97 16.61 11.13
N GLU A 159 4.78 17.23 11.98
CA GLU A 159 6.17 16.81 12.24
C GLU A 159 6.29 15.33 12.69
N ASP A 160 5.26 14.80 13.35
CA ASP A 160 5.15 13.40 13.75
C ASP A 160 4.54 12.49 12.67
N PHE A 161 4.46 12.97 11.43
CA PHE A 161 3.84 12.32 10.27
C PHE A 161 2.33 12.03 10.41
N ARG A 162 1.63 12.66 11.33
CA ARG A 162 0.18 12.52 11.48
C ARG A 162 -0.55 13.41 10.47
N LEU A 163 -1.60 12.86 9.86
CA LEU A 163 -2.61 13.64 9.16
C LEU A 163 -3.44 14.42 10.18
N ASP A 164 -3.64 15.72 9.96
CA ASP A 164 -4.53 16.54 10.76
C ASP A 164 -5.85 16.76 10.01
N PRO A 165 -6.99 16.32 10.54
CA PRO A 165 -8.27 16.48 9.87
C PRO A 165 -8.64 17.95 9.61
N ASP A 166 -8.19 18.88 10.44
CA ASP A 166 -8.49 20.32 10.29
C ASP A 166 -7.88 20.91 9.01
N ASP A 167 -6.78 20.33 8.50
CA ASP A 167 -6.16 20.79 7.26
C ASP A 167 -6.97 20.42 5.99
N TYR A 168 -8.02 19.59 6.13
CA TYR A 168 -8.92 19.17 5.05
C TYR A 168 -10.31 19.83 5.13
N ILE A 169 -10.59 20.57 6.21
CA ILE A 169 -11.88 21.25 6.45
C ILE A 169 -11.86 22.64 5.83
N GLY A 170 -12.90 22.97 5.05
CA GLY A 170 -13.03 24.28 4.42
C GLY A 170 -12.06 24.56 3.27
N VAL A 171 -11.34 23.56 2.80
CA VAL A 171 -10.44 23.66 1.63
C VAL A 171 -11.20 23.26 0.38
N PRO A 172 -11.37 24.15 -0.62
CA PRO A 172 -12.04 23.81 -1.88
C PRO A 172 -11.36 22.63 -2.57
N ASN A 173 -12.15 21.61 -2.92
CA ASN A 173 -11.65 20.37 -3.51
C ASN A 173 -12.71 19.68 -4.36
N CYS A 174 -12.30 18.76 -5.24
CA CYS A 174 -13.17 17.86 -5.99
C CYS A 174 -13.15 16.42 -5.43
N GLY A 175 -12.50 16.23 -4.28
CA GLY A 175 -12.39 14.96 -3.58
C GLY A 175 -11.16 14.90 -2.71
N ILE A 176 -11.11 13.91 -1.84
CA ILE A 176 -10.03 13.69 -0.87
C ILE A 176 -9.59 12.23 -0.94
N VAL A 177 -8.28 11.97 -0.88
CA VAL A 177 -7.75 10.61 -0.78
C VAL A 177 -6.59 10.57 0.21
N PHE A 178 -6.62 9.60 1.11
CA PHE A 178 -5.52 9.28 2.02
C PHE A 178 -5.55 7.81 2.43
N ALA A 179 -4.39 7.30 2.85
CA ALA A 179 -4.30 5.97 3.41
C ALA A 179 -4.42 6.02 4.95
N ASN A 180 -5.15 5.08 5.54
CA ASN A 180 -5.30 4.93 6.97
C ASN A 180 -5.24 3.45 7.40
N PRO A 181 -4.15 2.98 7.98
CA PRO A 181 -2.86 3.66 8.27
C PRO A 181 -2.10 4.13 7.03
N ASN A 182 -1.41 5.27 7.15
CA ASN A 182 -0.67 5.86 6.06
C ASN A 182 0.61 5.07 5.69
N ALA A 183 0.93 4.99 4.42
CA ALA A 183 2.20 4.48 3.93
C ALA A 183 2.95 5.60 3.16
N PRO A 184 4.23 5.89 3.50
CA PRO A 184 5.17 5.03 4.24
C PRO A 184 5.24 5.27 5.75
N THR A 185 4.50 6.20 6.32
CA THR A 185 4.71 6.72 7.66
C THR A 185 4.15 5.83 8.79
N SER A 186 3.34 4.82 8.46
CA SER A 186 2.67 3.87 9.36
C SER A 186 1.65 4.47 10.35
N ARG A 187 1.41 5.79 10.29
CA ARG A 187 0.50 6.49 11.20
C ARG A 187 -0.96 6.27 10.81
N ALA A 188 -1.82 6.12 11.80
CA ALA A 188 -3.27 6.13 11.64
C ALA A 188 -3.88 7.36 12.32
N ILE A 189 -5.07 7.76 11.86
CA ILE A 189 -5.99 8.68 12.53
C ILE A 189 -7.23 7.91 12.98
N ALA A 190 -7.92 8.43 13.97
CA ALA A 190 -9.14 7.82 14.48
C ALA A 190 -10.28 7.89 13.46
N VAL A 191 -11.22 6.94 13.51
CA VAL A 191 -12.43 6.96 12.66
C VAL A 191 -13.24 8.23 12.87
N SER A 192 -13.28 8.79 14.09
CA SER A 192 -13.91 10.09 14.37
C SER A 192 -13.28 11.26 13.62
N ASP A 193 -11.97 11.21 13.33
CA ASP A 193 -11.31 12.23 12.51
C ASP A 193 -11.66 12.07 11.02
N ILE A 194 -11.77 10.83 10.54
CA ILE A 194 -12.27 10.54 9.20
C ILE A 194 -13.71 11.04 9.04
N GLU A 195 -14.54 10.81 10.05
CA GLU A 195 -15.91 11.31 10.11
C GLU A 195 -15.98 12.84 10.00
N ARG A 196 -15.13 13.57 10.73
CA ARG A 196 -15.05 15.04 10.65
C ARG A 196 -14.71 15.52 9.23
N ILE A 197 -13.76 14.86 8.58
CA ILE A 197 -13.38 15.18 7.18
C ILE A 197 -14.59 14.96 6.26
N ALA A 198 -15.26 13.82 6.35
CA ALA A 198 -16.39 13.49 5.48
C ALA A 198 -17.57 14.42 5.69
N ALA A 199 -17.91 14.72 6.95
CA ALA A 199 -19.00 15.63 7.31
C ALA A 199 -18.77 17.07 6.84
N ALA A 200 -17.50 17.52 6.81
CA ALA A 200 -17.14 18.86 6.38
C ALA A 200 -17.01 18.99 4.83
N ASN A 201 -17.06 17.89 4.10
CA ASN A 201 -16.92 17.86 2.65
C ASN A 201 -18.08 17.04 2.00
N PRO A 202 -19.35 17.41 2.22
CA PRO A 202 -20.50 16.60 1.82
C PRO A 202 -20.64 16.40 0.29
N ASP A 203 -20.11 17.34 -0.50
CA ASP A 203 -20.18 17.32 -1.96
C ASP A 203 -18.94 16.68 -2.61
N SER A 204 -18.03 16.11 -1.82
CA SER A 204 -16.78 15.52 -2.27
C SER A 204 -16.61 14.10 -1.75
N VAL A 205 -16.20 13.17 -2.62
CA VAL A 205 -15.89 11.81 -2.18
C VAL A 205 -14.59 11.78 -1.39
N VAL A 206 -14.63 11.12 -0.23
CA VAL A 206 -13.47 10.85 0.63
C VAL A 206 -13.07 9.39 0.48
N ILE A 207 -11.97 9.15 -0.24
CA ILE A 207 -11.38 7.81 -0.39
C ILE A 207 -10.45 7.55 0.79
N VAL A 208 -10.75 6.51 1.56
CA VAL A 208 -9.94 6.01 2.67
C VAL A 208 -9.31 4.69 2.26
N ASP A 209 -8.00 4.69 1.97
CA ASP A 209 -7.26 3.48 1.61
C ASP A 209 -6.83 2.74 2.88
N GLU A 210 -7.52 1.65 3.18
CA GLU A 210 -7.32 0.83 4.36
C GLU A 210 -6.49 -0.44 4.09
N ALA A 211 -5.50 -0.37 3.22
CA ALA A 211 -4.64 -1.51 2.93
C ALA A 211 -3.96 -2.12 4.17
N TYR A 212 -3.77 -1.33 5.22
CA TYR A 212 -3.07 -1.74 6.43
C TYR A 212 -3.91 -1.73 7.71
N VAL A 213 -5.19 -1.38 7.65
CA VAL A 213 -6.07 -1.24 8.84
C VAL A 213 -6.11 -2.50 9.71
N ALA A 214 -5.92 -3.67 9.13
CA ALA A 214 -5.83 -4.93 9.83
C ALA A 214 -4.79 -4.96 10.97
N PHE A 215 -3.74 -4.15 10.85
CA PHE A 215 -2.61 -4.14 11.79
C PHE A 215 -2.71 -3.03 12.84
N GLU A 216 -3.80 -2.28 12.84
CA GLU A 216 -4.17 -1.38 13.95
C GLU A 216 -4.60 -2.22 15.15
N GLU A 217 -4.06 -1.90 16.33
CA GLU A 217 -4.31 -2.67 17.54
C GLU A 217 -5.80 -2.72 17.90
N LYS A 218 -6.47 -1.57 17.87
CA LYS A 218 -7.89 -1.45 18.18
C LYS A 218 -8.81 -1.87 17.04
N TYR A 219 -8.28 -2.01 15.84
CA TYR A 219 -9.03 -2.35 14.62
C TYR A 219 -10.32 -1.54 14.45
N GLU A 220 -10.17 -0.25 14.29
CA GLU A 220 -11.28 0.62 13.93
C GLU A 220 -11.21 0.93 12.42
N SER A 221 -12.30 0.69 11.70
CA SER A 221 -12.39 0.90 10.25
C SER A 221 -13.41 1.96 9.89
N ALA A 222 -13.08 2.76 8.87
CA ALA A 222 -14.01 3.70 8.26
C ALA A 222 -15.25 3.03 7.61
N VAL A 223 -15.25 1.71 7.42
CA VAL A 223 -16.44 0.95 7.02
C VAL A 223 -17.60 1.16 7.99
N SER A 224 -17.33 1.39 9.28
CA SER A 224 -18.36 1.71 10.28
C SER A 224 -19.14 3.01 10.00
N LEU A 225 -18.63 3.86 9.11
CA LEU A 225 -19.27 5.10 8.68
C LEU A 225 -20.18 4.92 7.44
N ILE A 226 -20.11 3.76 6.76
CA ILE A 226 -20.98 3.45 5.63
C ILE A 226 -22.44 3.35 6.10
N GLY A 227 -23.34 4.02 5.37
CA GLY A 227 -24.73 4.17 5.76
C GLY A 227 -25.02 5.39 6.66
N LYS A 228 -23.98 6.03 7.22
CA LYS A 228 -24.06 7.32 7.88
C LYS A 228 -23.62 8.46 6.94
N TYR A 229 -22.62 8.19 6.08
CA TYR A 229 -22.08 9.13 5.10
C TYR A 229 -22.03 8.47 3.73
N ASP A 230 -22.72 9.08 2.75
CA ASP A 230 -22.81 8.55 1.38
C ASP A 230 -21.54 8.87 0.56
N ASN A 231 -20.71 9.80 1.02
CA ASN A 231 -19.51 10.27 0.33
C ASN A 231 -18.21 9.56 0.75
N ILE A 232 -18.27 8.50 1.57
CA ILE A 232 -17.08 7.72 1.96
C ILE A 232 -16.93 6.50 1.04
N CYS A 233 -15.71 6.32 0.52
CA CYS A 233 -15.29 5.14 -0.23
C CYS A 233 -14.07 4.53 0.44
N VAL A 234 -14.22 3.36 1.06
CA VAL A 234 -13.13 2.64 1.73
C VAL A 234 -12.52 1.63 0.77
N ILE A 235 -11.20 1.64 0.60
CA ILE A 235 -10.49 0.70 -0.28
C ILE A 235 -9.79 -0.37 0.57
N ARG A 236 -9.97 -1.63 0.18
CA ARG A 236 -9.45 -2.82 0.84
C ARG A 236 -8.60 -3.66 -0.11
N THR A 237 -7.69 -4.45 0.44
CA THR A 237 -6.85 -5.37 -0.32
C THR A 237 -6.66 -6.70 0.40
N LEU A 238 -6.61 -7.79 -0.38
CA LEU A 238 -6.22 -9.09 0.16
C LEU A 238 -4.69 -9.31 0.14
N SER A 239 -3.93 -8.34 -0.39
CA SER A 239 -2.48 -8.44 -0.55
C SER A 239 -1.70 -8.44 0.76
N LYS A 240 -2.26 -7.92 1.86
CA LYS A 240 -1.55 -7.71 3.12
C LYS A 240 -1.98 -8.72 4.19
N ALA A 241 -3.05 -8.46 4.90
CA ALA A 241 -3.48 -9.31 6.03
C ALA A 241 -3.93 -10.71 5.61
N PHE A 242 -4.44 -10.89 4.39
CA PHE A 242 -4.87 -12.19 3.87
C PHE A 242 -3.77 -13.00 3.17
N SER A 243 -2.52 -12.50 3.10
CA SER A 243 -1.38 -13.19 2.46
C SER A 243 -1.57 -13.50 0.97
N LEU A 244 -2.37 -12.72 0.25
CA LEU A 244 -2.77 -12.98 -1.14
C LEU A 244 -2.26 -11.91 -2.12
N ALA A 245 -1.08 -11.35 -1.89
CA ALA A 245 -0.49 -10.35 -2.79
C ALA A 245 -0.38 -10.84 -4.25
N GLY A 246 -0.08 -12.11 -4.46
CA GLY A 246 0.06 -12.74 -5.78
C GLY A 246 -1.26 -12.95 -6.53
N ILE A 247 -2.40 -12.93 -5.84
CA ILE A 247 -3.72 -13.16 -6.43
C ILE A 247 -4.31 -11.88 -7.04
N ARG A 248 -3.79 -10.72 -6.65
CA ARG A 248 -4.23 -9.43 -7.17
C ARG A 248 -5.73 -9.19 -6.99
N LEU A 249 -6.24 -9.20 -5.76
CA LEU A 249 -7.62 -8.85 -5.47
C LEU A 249 -7.72 -7.74 -4.42
N GLY A 250 -8.53 -6.74 -4.73
CA GLY A 250 -8.95 -5.67 -3.83
C GLY A 250 -10.42 -5.36 -4.03
N TYR A 251 -10.99 -4.58 -3.12
CA TYR A 251 -12.36 -4.16 -3.23
C TYR A 251 -12.59 -2.78 -2.58
N ALA A 252 -13.67 -2.13 -2.99
CA ALA A 252 -14.17 -0.91 -2.36
C ALA A 252 -15.43 -1.21 -1.55
N VAL A 253 -15.62 -0.45 -0.47
CA VAL A 253 -16.85 -0.40 0.32
C VAL A 253 -17.35 1.04 0.31
N GLY A 254 -18.62 1.25 -0.06
CA GLY A 254 -19.22 2.59 -0.17
C GLY A 254 -20.75 2.55 -0.23
N SER A 255 -21.39 3.72 -0.37
CA SER A 255 -22.81 3.80 -0.63
C SER A 255 -23.17 3.08 -1.95
N GLU A 256 -24.44 2.65 -2.12
CA GLU A 256 -24.88 2.00 -3.36
C GLU A 256 -24.63 2.90 -4.59
N GLU A 257 -24.73 4.21 -4.43
CA GLU A 257 -24.47 5.19 -5.49
C GLU A 257 -23.00 5.20 -5.91
N LEU A 258 -22.05 5.24 -4.96
CA LEU A 258 -20.63 5.18 -5.26
C LEU A 258 -20.25 3.86 -5.93
N ILE A 259 -20.79 2.75 -5.43
CA ILE A 259 -20.53 1.41 -6.00
C ILE A 259 -21.07 1.29 -7.43
N GLU A 260 -22.24 1.85 -7.72
CA GLU A 260 -22.78 1.88 -9.09
C GLU A 260 -21.88 2.70 -10.03
N GLY A 261 -21.34 3.84 -9.56
CA GLY A 261 -20.39 4.64 -10.31
C GLY A 261 -19.13 3.85 -10.68
N LEU A 262 -18.55 3.12 -9.71
CA LEU A 262 -17.38 2.25 -9.93
C LEU A 262 -17.68 1.14 -10.96
N LYS A 263 -18.86 0.50 -10.89
CA LYS A 263 -19.30 -0.53 -11.85
C LYS A 263 -19.41 0.04 -13.25
N ARG A 264 -20.01 1.20 -13.42
CA ARG A 264 -20.13 1.88 -14.73
C ARG A 264 -18.76 2.18 -15.35
N ALA A 265 -17.83 2.70 -14.55
CA ALA A 265 -16.48 2.97 -15.02
C ALA A 265 -15.77 1.68 -15.43
N ARG A 266 -15.77 0.63 -14.58
CA ARG A 266 -15.19 -0.69 -14.88
C ARG A 266 -15.76 -1.26 -16.19
N ASP A 267 -17.07 -1.33 -16.31
CA ASP A 267 -17.74 -1.97 -17.44
C ASP A 267 -17.51 -1.22 -18.77
N SER A 268 -17.00 0.02 -18.68
CA SER A 268 -16.63 0.81 -19.84
C SER A 268 -15.26 0.47 -20.44
N PHE A 269 -14.40 -0.33 -19.74
CA PHE A 269 -13.10 -0.73 -20.26
C PHE A 269 -12.70 -2.19 -19.98
N ASN A 270 -13.17 -2.82 -18.90
CA ASN A 270 -12.87 -4.22 -18.58
C ASN A 270 -13.99 -4.87 -17.76
N SER A 271 -14.86 -5.63 -18.42
CA SER A 271 -16.02 -6.26 -17.78
C SER A 271 -15.67 -7.50 -16.93
N TYR A 272 -14.44 -8.05 -17.02
CA TYR A 272 -14.03 -9.29 -16.36
C TYR A 272 -12.68 -9.13 -15.64
N PRO A 273 -12.54 -8.20 -14.67
CA PRO A 273 -11.24 -7.84 -14.12
C PRO A 273 -10.62 -8.92 -13.22
N VAL A 274 -11.44 -9.72 -12.54
CA VAL A 274 -11.01 -10.71 -11.55
C VAL A 274 -11.23 -12.11 -12.09
N ASP A 275 -10.15 -12.89 -12.22
CA ASP A 275 -10.22 -14.25 -12.73
C ASP A 275 -10.87 -15.24 -11.74
N ARG A 276 -11.24 -16.43 -12.25
CA ARG A 276 -11.94 -17.46 -11.45
C ARG A 276 -11.14 -17.99 -10.29
N LEU A 277 -9.81 -18.15 -10.44
CA LEU A 277 -8.95 -18.65 -9.37
C LEU A 277 -8.86 -17.59 -8.27
N ALA A 278 -8.66 -16.33 -8.64
CA ALA A 278 -8.63 -15.22 -7.70
C ALA A 278 -9.95 -15.12 -6.91
N GLN A 279 -11.10 -15.23 -7.58
CA GLN A 279 -12.40 -15.23 -6.89
C GLN A 279 -12.53 -16.37 -5.90
N THR A 280 -12.15 -17.60 -6.30
CA THR A 280 -12.24 -18.80 -5.46
C THR A 280 -11.37 -18.70 -4.20
N VAL A 281 -10.12 -18.28 -4.34
CA VAL A 281 -9.20 -18.19 -3.19
C VAL A 281 -9.52 -17.00 -2.30
N ALA A 282 -10.03 -15.91 -2.86
CA ALA A 282 -10.44 -14.74 -2.10
C ALA A 282 -11.64 -15.03 -1.19
N GLU A 283 -12.67 -15.72 -1.72
CA GLU A 283 -13.81 -16.18 -0.91
C GLU A 283 -13.34 -17.02 0.28
N ALA A 284 -12.50 -18.03 0.02
CA ALA A 284 -11.98 -18.92 1.07
C ALA A 284 -11.21 -18.18 2.14
N ALA A 285 -10.39 -17.19 1.75
CA ALA A 285 -9.60 -16.39 2.69
C ALA A 285 -10.47 -15.44 3.53
N LEU A 286 -11.44 -14.74 2.90
CA LEU A 286 -12.34 -13.82 3.59
C LEU A 286 -13.24 -14.51 4.61
N LEU A 287 -13.59 -15.78 4.36
CA LEU A 287 -14.42 -16.56 5.27
C LEU A 287 -13.63 -17.22 6.41
N ASP A 288 -12.30 -17.19 6.37
CA ASP A 288 -11.45 -17.74 7.44
C ASP A 288 -10.95 -16.64 8.40
N VAL A 289 -11.89 -16.07 9.12
CA VAL A 289 -11.65 -14.95 10.05
C VAL A 289 -10.71 -15.35 11.19
N ASP A 290 -10.75 -16.61 11.63
CA ASP A 290 -9.88 -17.11 12.71
C ASP A 290 -8.40 -17.07 12.29
N TYR A 291 -8.06 -17.59 11.12
CA TYR A 291 -6.70 -17.54 10.60
C TYR A 291 -6.22 -16.10 10.34
N TYR A 292 -7.09 -15.26 9.78
CA TYR A 292 -6.82 -13.83 9.61
C TYR A 292 -6.46 -13.17 10.95
N ASN A 293 -7.24 -13.41 12.01
CA ASN A 293 -6.97 -12.85 13.34
C ASN A 293 -5.69 -13.41 13.97
N GLU A 294 -5.41 -14.71 13.79
CA GLU A 294 -4.20 -15.36 14.29
C GLU A 294 -2.93 -14.72 13.68
N THR A 295 -2.87 -14.64 12.35
CA THR A 295 -1.68 -14.10 11.66
C THR A 295 -1.50 -12.60 11.91
N ARG A 296 -2.59 -11.84 11.94
CA ARG A 296 -2.62 -10.43 12.33
C ARG A 296 -2.01 -10.21 13.73
N ALA A 297 -2.44 -10.98 14.72
CA ALA A 297 -1.95 -10.89 16.10
C ALA A 297 -0.44 -11.19 16.19
N LYS A 298 0.05 -12.20 15.46
CA LYS A 298 1.47 -12.52 15.39
C LYS A 298 2.29 -11.35 14.81
N ILE A 299 1.83 -10.76 13.70
CA ILE A 299 2.51 -9.62 13.08
C ILE A 299 2.56 -8.41 14.02
N ILE A 300 1.47 -8.10 14.71
CA ILE A 300 1.42 -7.00 15.69
C ILE A 300 2.42 -7.27 16.81
N ALA A 301 2.42 -8.47 17.40
CA ALA A 301 3.35 -8.82 18.47
C ALA A 301 4.83 -8.72 18.04
N THR A 302 5.16 -9.23 16.85
CA THR A 302 6.51 -9.14 16.28
C THR A 302 6.89 -7.68 16.00
N ARG A 303 5.95 -6.85 15.48
CA ARG A 303 6.17 -5.41 15.26
C ARG A 303 6.55 -4.68 16.55
N GLU A 304 5.77 -4.87 17.61
CA GLU A 304 6.01 -4.19 18.89
C GLU A 304 7.36 -4.58 19.50
N ARG A 305 7.71 -5.88 19.44
CA ARG A 305 9.02 -6.35 19.87
C ARG A 305 10.15 -5.74 19.03
N ALA A 306 10.05 -5.79 17.70
CA ALA A 306 11.05 -5.23 16.80
C ALA A 306 11.20 -3.71 16.99
N ALA A 307 10.12 -2.99 17.17
CA ALA A 307 10.14 -1.55 17.45
C ALA A 307 10.87 -1.22 18.75
N LYS A 308 10.67 -2.03 19.80
CA LYS A 308 11.39 -1.88 21.07
C LYS A 308 12.91 -2.10 20.88
N GLU A 309 13.31 -3.20 20.25
CA GLU A 309 14.72 -3.54 20.06
C GLU A 309 15.45 -2.53 19.14
N LEU A 310 14.78 -2.01 18.11
CA LEU A 310 15.34 -0.95 17.27
C LEU A 310 15.50 0.36 18.04
N LYS A 311 14.57 0.74 18.92
CA LYS A 311 14.73 1.90 19.80
C LYS A 311 15.90 1.75 20.76
N GLU A 312 16.10 0.56 21.32
CA GLU A 312 17.26 0.23 22.15
C GLU A 312 18.58 0.32 21.37
N SER A 313 18.53 0.20 20.04
CA SER A 313 19.67 0.38 19.12
C SER A 313 19.77 1.83 18.60
N GLY A 314 19.12 2.81 19.23
CA GLY A 314 19.21 4.23 18.89
C GLY A 314 18.29 4.73 17.77
N PHE A 315 17.41 3.89 17.23
CA PHE A 315 16.44 4.32 16.22
C PHE A 315 15.34 5.20 16.80
N THR A 316 14.87 6.16 16.00
CA THR A 316 13.66 6.92 16.28
C THR A 316 12.59 6.58 15.26
N MET A 317 11.33 6.49 15.69
CA MET A 317 10.22 6.14 14.81
C MET A 317 8.87 6.59 15.38
N PRO A 318 7.89 6.95 14.53
CA PRO A 318 6.52 7.14 14.96
C PRO A 318 5.90 5.80 15.40
N PRO A 319 4.82 5.80 16.20
CA PRO A 319 4.02 4.61 16.43
C PRO A 319 3.52 4.03 15.12
N SER A 320 3.51 2.70 14.99
CA SER A 320 3.04 2.03 13.78
C SER A 320 1.70 1.34 13.99
N SER A 321 0.78 1.59 13.07
CA SER A 321 -0.52 0.90 12.93
C SER A 321 -0.55 0.00 11.68
N ALA A 322 0.63 -0.30 11.08
CA ALA A 322 0.77 -1.08 9.85
C ALA A 322 1.61 -2.36 10.07
N ASN A 323 1.77 -3.19 9.04
CA ASN A 323 2.70 -4.33 9.07
C ASN A 323 4.13 -3.94 8.70
N PHE A 324 4.54 -2.71 9.00
CA PHE A 324 5.89 -2.21 8.78
C PHE A 324 6.22 -1.12 9.79
N LEU A 325 7.51 -0.89 9.99
CA LEU A 325 8.04 0.24 10.76
C LEU A 325 8.60 1.30 9.81
N TYR A 326 8.45 2.57 10.18
CA TYR A 326 9.09 3.70 9.50
C TYR A 326 10.12 4.29 10.46
N ALA A 327 11.39 3.91 10.30
CA ALA A 327 12.41 4.03 11.31
C ALA A 327 13.62 4.82 10.81
N LYS A 328 14.01 5.85 11.57
CA LYS A 328 15.22 6.65 11.35
C LYS A 328 16.37 6.03 12.15
N PRO A 329 17.43 5.56 11.48
CA PRO A 329 18.61 5.01 12.17
C PRO A 329 19.45 6.10 12.83
N PRO A 330 20.30 5.75 13.82
CA PRO A 330 21.29 6.67 14.42
C PRO A 330 22.49 6.92 13.52
N VAL A 331 22.61 6.21 12.40
CA VAL A 331 23.69 6.29 11.40
C VAL A 331 23.15 6.75 10.06
N ASP A 332 24.02 6.99 9.07
CA ASP A 332 23.56 7.35 7.72
C ASP A 332 22.65 6.29 7.13
N CYS A 333 21.43 6.73 6.80
CA CYS A 333 20.34 5.84 6.38
C CYS A 333 20.64 5.15 5.03
N GLY A 334 21.25 5.87 4.09
CA GLY A 334 21.61 5.35 2.77
C GLY A 334 22.69 4.29 2.87
N THR A 335 23.72 4.52 3.68
CA THR A 335 24.79 3.57 3.95
C THR A 335 24.25 2.30 4.61
N LEU A 336 23.44 2.46 5.67
CA LEU A 336 22.82 1.30 6.33
C LEU A 336 21.97 0.47 5.36
N TYR A 337 21.16 1.14 4.52
CA TYR A 337 20.38 0.46 3.48
C TYR A 337 21.25 -0.39 2.55
N GLN A 338 22.37 0.16 2.05
CA GLN A 338 23.28 -0.57 1.17
C GLN A 338 23.96 -1.75 1.88
N ASN A 339 24.38 -1.57 3.12
CA ASN A 339 25.01 -2.62 3.90
C ASN A 339 24.05 -3.79 4.18
N LEU A 340 22.81 -3.50 4.58
CA LEU A 340 21.76 -4.53 4.74
C LEU A 340 21.50 -5.27 3.43
N ARG A 341 21.39 -4.54 2.31
CA ARG A 341 21.19 -5.12 0.99
C ARG A 341 22.35 -6.05 0.60
N ASN A 342 23.59 -5.66 0.87
CA ASN A 342 24.78 -6.49 0.63
C ASN A 342 24.80 -7.77 1.48
N LYS A 343 24.20 -7.74 2.68
CA LYS A 343 23.98 -8.91 3.55
C LYS A 343 22.76 -9.76 3.12
N GLY A 344 22.05 -9.39 2.03
CA GLY A 344 20.86 -10.10 1.55
C GLY A 344 19.59 -9.77 2.31
N ILE A 345 19.54 -8.65 3.03
CA ILE A 345 18.37 -8.17 3.74
C ILE A 345 17.79 -6.97 2.98
N LEU A 346 16.61 -7.14 2.39
CA LEU A 346 15.97 -6.12 1.58
C LEU A 346 14.96 -5.34 2.42
N VAL A 347 15.23 -4.07 2.67
CA VAL A 347 14.30 -3.10 3.26
C VAL A 347 13.94 -2.03 2.22
N ARG A 348 13.00 -1.15 2.49
CA ARG A 348 12.66 -0.06 1.56
C ARG A 348 13.29 1.25 1.98
N TYR A 349 14.03 1.86 1.07
CA TYR A 349 14.59 3.20 1.16
C TYR A 349 13.99 4.09 0.06
N PHE A 350 13.69 5.34 0.40
CA PHE A 350 13.17 6.33 -0.53
C PHE A 350 14.16 7.47 -0.66
N ASN A 351 14.84 7.56 -1.79
CA ASN A 351 15.81 8.64 -2.06
C ASN A 351 15.10 9.96 -2.43
N LYS A 352 14.32 10.51 -1.48
CA LYS A 352 13.60 11.78 -1.59
C LYS A 352 13.77 12.56 -0.29
N PRO A 353 13.85 13.91 -0.33
CA PRO A 353 13.97 14.72 0.90
C PRO A 353 12.97 14.31 1.98
N VAL A 354 13.38 14.35 3.22
CA VAL A 354 12.66 13.87 4.42
C VAL A 354 12.55 12.33 4.47
N LEU A 355 12.11 11.68 3.39
CA LEU A 355 11.96 10.22 3.37
C LEU A 355 13.30 9.49 3.37
N ASN A 356 14.36 10.11 2.88
CA ASN A 356 15.72 9.53 2.82
C ASN A 356 16.43 9.44 4.19
N GLU A 357 15.80 9.96 5.24
CA GLU A 357 16.25 9.80 6.61
C GLU A 357 15.72 8.54 7.27
N TYR A 358 14.80 7.81 6.61
CA TYR A 358 14.07 6.70 7.18
C TYR A 358 14.15 5.44 6.32
N LEU A 359 14.16 4.29 6.98
CA LEU A 359 13.89 2.99 6.35
C LEU A 359 12.45 2.58 6.63
N ARG A 360 11.75 2.06 5.62
CA ARG A 360 10.50 1.34 5.84
C ARG A 360 10.82 -0.15 5.88
N ILE A 361 10.59 -0.75 7.04
CA ILE A 361 10.95 -2.13 7.35
C ILE A 361 9.65 -2.94 7.49
N THR A 362 9.38 -3.83 6.56
CA THR A 362 8.26 -4.79 6.65
C THR A 362 8.47 -5.73 7.84
N ILE A 363 7.41 -6.08 8.54
CA ILE A 363 7.47 -7.07 9.62
C ILE A 363 7.49 -8.47 9.01
N GLY A 364 8.59 -9.17 9.19
CA GLY A 364 8.80 -10.57 8.83
C GLY A 364 8.39 -11.53 9.94
N THR A 365 8.83 -12.79 9.85
CA THR A 365 8.76 -13.75 10.96
C THR A 365 9.66 -13.32 12.10
N ASP A 366 9.52 -13.96 13.24
CA ASP A 366 10.37 -13.69 14.42
C ASP A 366 11.85 -13.92 14.10
N GLU A 367 12.15 -14.96 13.31
CA GLU A 367 13.50 -15.32 12.89
C GLU A 367 14.06 -14.27 11.91
N GLU A 368 13.28 -13.85 10.91
CA GLU A 368 13.70 -12.83 9.94
C GLU A 368 13.97 -11.48 10.64
N MET A 369 13.11 -11.10 11.60
CA MET A 369 13.32 -9.88 12.36
C MET A 369 14.53 -9.95 13.30
N ALA A 370 14.80 -11.11 13.89
CA ALA A 370 16.00 -11.32 14.73
C ALA A 370 17.28 -11.20 13.89
N GLU A 371 17.32 -11.75 12.69
CA GLU A 371 18.46 -11.62 11.78
C GLU A 371 18.67 -10.17 11.31
N LEU A 372 17.59 -9.46 10.96
CA LEU A 372 17.63 -8.04 10.62
C LEU A 372 18.22 -7.21 11.78
N ILE A 373 17.70 -7.38 13.00
CA ILE A 373 18.10 -6.61 14.17
C ILE A 373 19.56 -6.90 14.52
N LYS A 374 20.00 -8.15 14.41
CA LYS A 374 21.41 -8.51 14.57
C LYS A 374 22.30 -7.77 13.57
N ALA A 375 21.94 -7.81 12.29
CA ALA A 375 22.69 -7.11 11.24
C ALA A 375 22.73 -5.60 11.47
N ILE A 376 21.63 -4.99 11.92
CA ILE A 376 21.56 -3.56 12.25
C ILE A 376 22.50 -3.22 13.41
N LYS A 377 22.50 -4.00 14.50
CA LYS A 377 23.36 -3.78 15.66
C LYS A 377 24.85 -3.81 15.29
N GLU A 378 25.25 -4.75 14.43
CA GLU A 378 26.61 -4.83 13.88
C GLU A 378 26.98 -3.55 13.10
N GLU A 379 26.09 -3.06 12.23
CA GLU A 379 26.35 -1.85 11.42
C GLU A 379 26.42 -0.58 12.28
N VAL A 380 25.54 -0.44 13.28
CA VAL A 380 25.57 0.70 14.21
C VAL A 380 26.86 0.71 15.01
N GLN A 381 27.27 -0.44 15.55
CA GLN A 381 28.51 -0.57 16.33
C GLN A 381 29.75 -0.30 15.46
N ASN A 382 29.78 -0.73 14.22
CA ASN A 382 30.89 -0.46 13.30
C ASN A 382 31.00 1.04 12.99
N ALA A 383 29.86 1.74 12.86
CA ALA A 383 29.85 3.17 12.61
C ALA A 383 30.30 4.00 13.83
N GLU A 384 30.05 3.54 15.05
CA GLU A 384 30.51 4.19 16.28
C GLU A 384 32.04 4.05 16.50
N ASN A 385 32.65 2.99 15.92
CA ASN A 385 34.07 2.70 16.04
C ASN A 385 34.92 3.31 14.89
N SER A 386 34.28 3.97 13.90
CA SER A 386 34.92 4.57 12.73
C SER A 386 35.02 6.07 12.83
#